data_eda85174e9227cc126ebea06a8bab662
#
_entry.id   eda85174e9227cc126ebea06a8bab662
#
_cell.length_a   1.000
_cell.length_b   1.000
_cell.length_c   1.000
_cell.angle_alpha   90.00
_cell.angle_beta   90.00
_cell.angle_gamma   90.00
#
_symmetry.space_group_name_H-M   'P 1'
#
loop_
_entity.id
_entity.type
_entity.pdbx_description
1 polymer ?
#
loop_
_entity_poly.entity_id
_entity_poly.type
_entity_poly.pdbx_seq_one_letter_code
_entity_poly.pdbx_strand_id
1 'polypeptide(L)'
;MWTVTDQEILNRVTAVVRDQLDDDEVSLTMDTVAKAVDGWDSLAHVRIMVAIEESFGIEFRTSDISGLDNVGDLVRLIEASR
;
A
#
# COMPACT_ATOMS: atom_id res chain seq x y z
N MET A 1 0.10 16.55 11.15
CA MET A 1 -1.29 16.11 11.34
C MET A 1 -1.75 15.39 10.09
N TRP A 2 -2.25 14.21 10.26
CA TRP A 2 -2.73 13.49 9.12
C TRP A 2 -4.20 13.81 8.85
N THR A 3 -4.60 13.69 7.60
CA THR A 3 -5.87 14.18 7.10
C THR A 3 -6.87 13.04 6.90
N VAL A 4 -8.13 13.40 6.68
CA VAL A 4 -9.17 12.42 6.28
C VAL A 4 -8.73 11.70 5.00
N THR A 5 -8.06 12.41 4.10
CA THR A 5 -7.54 11.83 2.86
C THR A 5 -6.53 10.72 3.14
N ASP A 6 -5.61 10.93 4.08
CA ASP A 6 -4.63 9.91 4.46
C ASP A 6 -5.32 8.67 5.03
N GLN A 7 -6.34 8.86 5.86
CA GLN A 7 -7.13 7.75 6.41
C GLN A 7 -7.86 6.99 5.31
N GLU A 8 -8.45 7.69 4.37
CA GLU A 8 -9.15 7.06 3.26
C GLU A 8 -8.21 6.25 2.40
N ILE A 9 -7.03 6.80 2.10
CA ILE A 9 -6.00 6.09 1.33
C ILE A 9 -5.55 4.85 2.10
N LEU A 10 -5.25 4.98 3.37
CA LEU A 10 -4.83 3.86 4.21
C LEU A 10 -5.90 2.76 4.25
N ASN A 11 -7.16 3.12 4.37
CA ASN A 11 -8.26 2.16 4.39
C ASN A 11 -8.34 1.40 3.07
N ARG A 12 -8.18 2.09 1.95
CA ARG A 12 -8.21 1.46 0.62
C ARG A 12 -6.99 0.57 0.40
N VAL A 13 -5.82 1.02 0.82
CA VAL A 13 -4.60 0.21 0.75
C VAL A 13 -4.77 -1.07 1.58
N THR A 14 -5.32 -0.96 2.78
CA THR A 14 -5.59 -2.11 3.63
C THR A 14 -6.51 -3.11 2.93
N ALA A 15 -7.58 -2.63 2.29
CA ALA A 15 -8.50 -3.48 1.57
C ALA A 15 -7.82 -4.20 0.40
N VAL A 16 -6.96 -3.50 -0.34
CA VAL A 16 -6.21 -4.08 -1.46
C VAL A 16 -5.26 -5.17 -0.95
N VAL A 17 -4.53 -4.90 0.13
CA VAL A 17 -3.59 -5.87 0.70
C VAL A 17 -4.33 -7.11 1.19
N ARG A 18 -5.44 -6.94 1.88
CA ARG A 18 -6.26 -8.07 2.34
C ARG A 18 -6.72 -8.95 1.17
N ASP A 19 -7.14 -8.31 0.09
CA ASP A 19 -7.58 -9.01 -1.10
C ASP A 19 -6.43 -9.78 -1.76
N GLN A 20 -5.29 -9.13 -1.93
CA GLN A 20 -4.14 -9.75 -2.61
C GLN A 20 -3.51 -10.87 -1.77
N LEU A 21 -3.52 -10.77 -0.46
CA LEU A 21 -2.97 -11.79 0.43
C LEU A 21 -4.02 -12.82 0.86
N ASP A 22 -5.28 -12.62 0.46
CA ASP A 22 -6.41 -13.48 0.86
C ASP A 22 -6.47 -13.63 2.37
N ASP A 23 -6.33 -12.51 3.10
CA ASP A 23 -6.26 -12.48 4.54
C ASP A 23 -6.99 -11.26 5.09
N ASP A 24 -8.22 -11.47 5.55
CA ASP A 24 -9.08 -10.40 6.06
C ASP A 24 -8.63 -9.85 7.41
N GLU A 25 -7.69 -10.51 8.07
CA GLU A 25 -7.21 -10.10 9.38
C GLU A 25 -6.04 -9.13 9.33
N VAL A 26 -5.48 -8.89 8.14
CA VAL A 26 -4.39 -7.93 7.99
C VAL A 26 -4.85 -6.55 8.47
N SER A 27 -4.04 -5.94 9.32
CA SER A 27 -4.28 -4.60 9.83
C SER A 27 -3.03 -3.77 9.58
N LEU A 28 -3.21 -2.62 8.95
CA LEU A 28 -2.10 -1.74 8.58
C LEU A 28 -2.20 -0.40 9.29
N THR A 29 -1.04 0.11 9.69
CA THR A 29 -0.89 1.49 10.16
C THR A 29 0.14 2.18 9.26
N MET A 30 0.31 3.47 9.43
CA MET A 30 1.32 4.22 8.66
C MET A 30 2.74 3.71 8.92
N ASP A 31 2.98 3.12 10.08
CA ASP A 31 4.30 2.61 10.47
C ASP A 31 4.54 1.15 10.07
N THR A 32 3.53 0.47 9.57
CA THR A 32 3.65 -0.95 9.20
C THR A 32 4.70 -1.16 8.13
N VAL A 33 5.59 -2.13 8.35
CA VAL A 33 6.63 -2.53 7.41
C VAL A 33 6.16 -3.81 6.71
N ALA A 34 6.32 -3.89 5.39
CA ALA A 34 5.86 -5.05 4.61
C ALA A 34 6.41 -6.38 5.16
N LYS A 35 7.66 -6.39 5.61
CA LYS A 35 8.29 -7.60 6.17
C LYS A 35 7.59 -8.13 7.41
N ALA A 36 6.85 -7.29 8.11
CA ALA A 36 6.11 -7.68 9.31
C ALA A 36 4.75 -8.30 8.98
N VAL A 37 4.32 -8.25 7.73
CA VAL A 37 3.03 -8.77 7.29
C VAL A 37 3.23 -10.13 6.64
N ASP A 38 2.62 -11.17 7.21
CA ASP A 38 2.71 -12.52 6.67
C ASP A 38 2.17 -12.57 5.24
N GLY A 39 2.91 -13.20 4.35
CA GLY A 39 2.52 -13.35 2.96
C GLY A 39 2.92 -12.18 2.06
N TRP A 40 3.39 -11.10 2.60
CA TRP A 40 3.82 -9.93 1.81
C TRP A 40 5.30 -10.09 1.42
N ASP A 41 5.54 -10.99 0.47
CA ASP A 41 6.87 -11.22 -0.09
C ASP A 41 7.07 -10.36 -1.35
N SER A 42 8.19 -10.55 -2.03
CA SER A 42 8.54 -9.75 -3.21
C SER A 42 7.54 -9.89 -4.35
N LEU A 43 7.00 -11.09 -4.55
CA LEU A 43 6.02 -11.32 -5.60
C LEU A 43 4.67 -10.69 -5.24
N ALA A 44 4.24 -10.85 -3.98
CA ALA A 44 3.03 -10.22 -3.49
C ALA A 44 3.13 -8.69 -3.55
N HIS A 45 4.32 -8.15 -3.28
CA HIS A 45 4.55 -6.71 -3.34
C HIS A 45 4.23 -6.16 -4.74
N VAL A 46 4.70 -6.81 -5.78
CA VAL A 46 4.42 -6.39 -7.16
C VAL A 46 2.90 -6.44 -7.43
N ARG A 47 2.24 -7.52 -7.02
CA ARG A 47 0.79 -7.64 -7.23
C ARG A 47 0.00 -6.57 -6.47
N ILE A 48 0.42 -6.28 -5.25
CA ILE A 48 -0.20 -5.24 -4.44
C ILE A 48 -0.05 -3.88 -5.11
N MET A 49 1.16 -3.56 -5.60
CA MET A 49 1.40 -2.29 -6.27
C MET A 49 0.55 -2.13 -7.54
N VAL A 50 0.45 -3.19 -8.34
CA VAL A 50 -0.40 -3.16 -9.55
C VAL A 50 -1.87 -2.96 -9.18
N ALA A 51 -2.35 -3.65 -8.15
CA ALA A 51 -3.72 -3.52 -7.70
C ALA A 51 -4.02 -2.10 -7.17
N ILE A 52 -3.04 -1.49 -6.49
CA ILE A 52 -3.17 -0.11 -6.02
C ILE A 52 -3.23 0.85 -7.20
N GLU A 53 -2.38 0.68 -8.19
CA GLU A 53 -2.40 1.50 -9.40
C GLU A 53 -3.79 1.46 -10.05
N GLU A 54 -4.36 0.27 -10.17
CA GLU A 54 -5.70 0.10 -10.74
C GLU A 54 -6.79 0.72 -9.87
N SER A 55 -6.69 0.54 -8.56
CA SER A 55 -7.70 1.02 -7.62
C SER A 55 -7.76 2.55 -7.59
N PHE A 56 -6.62 3.22 -7.70
CA PHE A 56 -6.53 4.67 -7.62
C PHE A 56 -6.42 5.36 -8.99
N GLY A 57 -6.23 4.59 -10.06
CA GLY A 57 -6.07 5.15 -11.40
C GLY A 57 -4.76 5.91 -11.58
N ILE A 58 -3.68 5.41 -11.00
CA ILE A 58 -2.36 6.04 -11.01
C ILE A 58 -1.31 5.05 -11.51
N GLU A 59 -0.12 5.56 -11.80
CA GLU A 59 1.02 4.74 -12.21
C GLU A 59 2.22 5.07 -11.34
N PHE A 60 2.94 4.03 -10.90
CA PHE A 60 4.18 4.18 -10.16
C PHE A 60 5.38 3.88 -11.05
N ARG A 61 6.50 4.53 -10.74
CA ARG A 61 7.80 4.17 -11.32
C ARG A 61 8.39 3.04 -10.50
N THR A 62 9.23 2.21 -11.12
CA THR A 62 9.93 1.13 -10.42
C THR A 62 10.75 1.68 -9.25
N SER A 63 11.39 2.83 -9.43
CA SER A 63 12.16 3.46 -8.36
C SER A 63 11.28 3.91 -7.18
N ASP A 64 10.05 4.31 -7.44
CA ASP A 64 9.10 4.67 -6.38
C ASP A 64 8.72 3.47 -5.53
N ILE A 65 8.46 2.34 -6.19
CA ILE A 65 8.04 1.09 -5.53
C ILE A 65 9.15 0.55 -4.65
N SER A 66 10.39 0.59 -5.13
CA SER A 66 11.53 0.02 -4.41
C SER A 66 12.02 0.88 -3.25
N GLY A 67 11.62 2.13 -3.19
CA GLY A 67 12.05 3.06 -2.14
C GLY A 67 11.12 3.15 -0.94
N LEU A 68 10.12 2.28 -0.85
CA LEU A 68 9.14 2.33 0.23
C LEU A 68 9.64 1.59 1.47
N ASP A 69 9.72 2.29 2.60
CA ASP A 69 10.14 1.71 3.87
C ASP A 69 8.94 1.20 4.70
N ASN A 70 7.81 1.86 4.58
CA ASN A 70 6.60 1.49 5.35
C ASN A 70 5.34 1.87 4.59
N VAL A 71 4.19 1.50 5.14
CA VAL A 71 2.89 1.80 4.54
C VAL A 71 2.66 3.31 4.44
N GLY A 72 3.15 4.07 5.40
CA GLY A 72 3.05 5.53 5.36
C GLY A 72 3.71 6.13 4.13
N ASP A 73 4.87 5.60 3.73
CA ASP A 73 5.55 6.03 2.50
C ASP A 73 4.68 5.74 1.28
N LEU A 74 4.02 4.58 1.27
CA LEU A 74 3.12 4.22 0.18
C LEU A 74 1.91 5.16 0.12
N VAL A 75 1.31 5.47 1.26
CA VAL A 75 0.18 6.40 1.33
C VAL A 75 0.60 7.78 0.79
N ARG A 76 1.76 8.26 1.18
CA ARG A 76 2.28 9.55 0.70
C ARG A 76 2.56 9.52 -0.81
N LEU A 77 3.08 8.41 -1.31
CA LEU A 77 3.32 8.24 -2.75
C LEU A 77 2.00 8.28 -3.54
N ILE A 78 0.98 7.60 -3.05
CA ILE A 78 -0.34 7.60 -3.68
C ILE A 78 -0.90 9.03 -3.71
N GLU A 79 -0.81 9.73 -2.60
CA GLU A 79 -1.31 11.11 -2.52
C GLU A 79 -0.58 12.02 -3.49
N ALA A 80 0.72 11.88 -3.62
CA ALA A 80 1.53 12.67 -4.55
C ALA A 80 1.27 12.32 -6.03
N SER A 81 0.75 11.13 -6.29
CA SER A 81 0.51 10.63 -7.66
C SER A 81 -0.91 10.91 -8.17
N ARG A 82 -1.77 11.44 -7.34
CA ARG A 82 -3.18 11.69 -7.69
C ARG A 82 -3.38 13.01 -8.42
#